data_d3721649ead13c6a89a2b2817215c5f1
#
_entry.id   d3721649ead13c6a89a2b2817215c5f1
#
_cell.length_a   1.000
_cell.length_b   1.000
_cell.length_c   1.000
_cell.angle_alpha   90.00
_cell.angle_beta   90.00
_cell.angle_gamma   90.00
#
_symmetry.space_group_name_H-M   'P 1'
#
loop_
_entity.id
_entity.type
_entity.pdbx_description
1 polymer ?
#
loop_
_entity_poly.entity_id
_entity_poly.type
_entity_poly.pdbx_seq_one_letter_code
_entity_poly.pdbx_strand_id
1 'polypeptide(L)'
;MQYLGGKSRIAKQLAAVIDQYREPGQLVWDAFCGGLSMSTALSIKGPVFSSDACLPLISLYTAVQQGWEPPTEVTPDQYRAAKLLPDTDPFKAFCGFGCSFGGKWFGGYAKGFNGPLTYPQLASRNVKNGVKGKTFACVDFLKENPCADRGILYLDPPYRGTTAYAGTGRFDHDLFVVKIQEWAQFTDVFVSEYDLPVGQVVWERASRGTLGKTHGVAHVERLYRIVKGSVK
;
A
#
# COMPACT_ATOMS: atom_id res chain seq x y z
N MET A 1 6.46 -3.67 -6.29
CA MET A 1 7.36 -2.54 -6.64
C MET A 1 7.92 -1.95 -5.35
N GLN A 2 9.08 -1.27 -5.35
CA GLN A 2 9.46 -0.49 -4.17
C GLN A 2 8.44 0.65 -3.96
N TYR A 3 8.05 0.85 -2.71
CA TYR A 3 7.10 1.88 -2.33
C TYR A 3 7.44 2.34 -0.91
N LEU A 4 7.45 3.64 -0.67
CA LEU A 4 7.76 4.19 0.65
C LEU A 4 6.71 3.68 1.66
N GLY A 5 7.13 3.21 2.81
CA GLY A 5 6.22 2.61 3.80
C GLY A 5 5.75 1.17 3.48
N GLY A 6 6.16 0.60 2.34
CA GLY A 6 5.69 -0.73 1.91
C GLY A 6 6.00 -1.86 2.91
N LYS A 7 5.01 -2.71 3.16
CA LYS A 7 5.02 -3.81 4.15
C LYS A 7 5.77 -5.08 3.73
N SER A 8 6.60 -5.05 2.66
CA SER A 8 7.19 -6.26 2.06
C SER A 8 7.89 -7.23 3.03
N ARG A 9 8.44 -6.71 4.13
CA ARG A 9 9.15 -7.50 5.15
C ARG A 9 8.23 -8.22 6.15
N ILE A 10 7.00 -7.75 6.30
CA ILE A 10 6.04 -8.23 7.31
C ILE A 10 4.70 -8.66 6.72
N ALA A 11 4.45 -8.40 5.44
CA ALA A 11 3.17 -8.66 4.78
C ALA A 11 2.65 -10.08 4.97
N LYS A 12 3.54 -11.09 4.87
CA LYS A 12 3.15 -12.49 5.10
C LYS A 12 2.71 -12.75 6.53
N GLN A 13 3.32 -12.08 7.52
CA GLN A 13 2.96 -12.22 8.93
C GLN A 13 1.62 -11.56 9.19
N LEU A 14 1.40 -10.34 8.68
CA LEU A 14 0.14 -9.62 8.81
C LEU A 14 -1.00 -10.36 8.12
N ALA A 15 -0.78 -10.84 6.88
CA ALA A 15 -1.77 -11.63 6.16
C ALA A 15 -2.15 -12.91 6.92
N ALA A 16 -1.17 -13.63 7.48
CA ALA A 16 -1.43 -14.83 8.28
C ALA A 16 -2.28 -14.55 9.54
N VAL A 17 -2.16 -13.37 10.14
CA VAL A 17 -3.03 -12.96 11.25
C VAL A 17 -4.44 -12.64 10.76
N ILE A 18 -4.58 -11.86 9.68
CA ILE A 18 -5.89 -11.51 9.10
C ILE A 18 -6.64 -12.78 8.64
N ASP A 19 -5.93 -13.72 8.03
CA ASP A 19 -6.49 -14.99 7.55
C ASP A 19 -7.03 -15.90 8.66
N GLN A 20 -6.68 -15.68 9.94
CA GLN A 20 -7.30 -16.38 11.08
C GLN A 20 -8.74 -15.93 11.35
N TYR A 21 -9.12 -14.77 10.85
CA TYR A 21 -10.44 -14.15 11.01
C TYR A 21 -11.24 -14.15 9.70
N ARG A 22 -10.65 -14.71 8.62
CA ARG A 22 -11.22 -14.70 7.28
C ARG A 22 -11.97 -16.00 7.00
N GLU A 23 -13.24 -15.90 6.65
CA GLU A 23 -14.02 -17.03 6.18
C GLU A 23 -13.53 -17.53 4.79
N PRO A 24 -13.67 -18.82 4.48
CA PRO A 24 -13.33 -19.34 3.16
C PRO A 24 -14.03 -18.57 2.04
N GLY A 25 -13.24 -18.04 1.09
CA GLY A 25 -13.76 -17.25 -0.04
C GLY A 25 -14.16 -15.82 0.28
N GLN A 26 -14.04 -15.37 1.53
CA GLN A 26 -14.36 -14.00 1.91
C GLN A 26 -13.37 -13.02 1.26
N LEU A 27 -13.91 -11.93 0.69
CA LEU A 27 -13.15 -10.83 0.13
C LEU A 27 -12.36 -10.09 1.23
N VAL A 28 -11.14 -9.69 0.93
CA VAL A 28 -10.43 -8.65 1.69
C VAL A 28 -10.27 -7.42 0.81
N TRP A 29 -10.64 -6.26 1.32
CA TRP A 29 -10.37 -4.99 0.67
C TRP A 29 -9.11 -4.36 1.27
N ASP A 30 -8.05 -4.29 0.47
CA ASP A 30 -6.82 -3.53 0.75
C ASP A 30 -6.98 -2.11 0.20
N ALA A 31 -7.41 -1.17 1.06
CA ALA A 31 -7.84 0.17 0.64
C ALA A 31 -6.69 1.19 0.52
N PHE A 32 -5.47 0.81 0.92
CA PHE A 32 -4.23 1.57 0.75
C PHE A 32 -3.16 0.67 0.14
N CYS A 33 -3.43 0.14 -1.06
CA CYS A 33 -2.66 -0.99 -1.60
C CYS A 33 -1.21 -0.66 -1.94
N GLY A 34 -0.86 0.61 -2.12
CA GLY A 34 0.51 1.08 -2.34
C GLY A 34 1.31 0.18 -3.28
N GLY A 35 2.44 -0.35 -2.80
CA GLY A 35 3.31 -1.25 -3.56
C GLY A 35 2.84 -2.70 -3.72
N LEU A 36 1.59 -3.03 -3.38
CA LEU A 36 0.93 -4.35 -3.48
C LEU A 36 1.50 -5.44 -2.57
N SER A 37 2.25 -5.09 -1.55
CA SER A 37 2.84 -6.10 -0.66
C SER A 37 1.77 -6.86 0.12
N MET A 38 0.80 -6.15 0.69
CA MET A 38 -0.31 -6.75 1.44
C MET A 38 -1.32 -7.41 0.51
N SER A 39 -1.76 -6.74 -0.55
CA SER A 39 -2.63 -7.36 -1.57
C SER A 39 -2.08 -8.69 -2.08
N THR A 40 -0.76 -8.78 -2.30
CA THR A 40 -0.13 -10.03 -2.76
C THR A 40 -0.11 -11.11 -1.68
N ALA A 41 0.15 -10.76 -0.44
CA ALA A 41 0.16 -11.73 0.66
C ALA A 41 -1.26 -12.26 0.96
N LEU A 42 -2.26 -11.38 0.99
CA LEU A 42 -3.66 -11.71 1.25
C LEU A 42 -4.29 -12.54 0.11
N SER A 43 -3.85 -12.33 -1.15
CA SER A 43 -4.39 -13.06 -2.31
C SER A 43 -4.02 -14.55 -2.33
N ILE A 44 -3.14 -15.00 -1.46
CA ILE A 44 -2.77 -16.43 -1.34
C ILE A 44 -3.95 -17.26 -0.81
N LYS A 45 -4.77 -16.69 0.07
CA LYS A 45 -5.87 -17.40 0.74
C LYS A 45 -7.27 -17.09 0.18
N GLY A 46 -7.39 -16.08 -0.68
CA GLY A 46 -8.69 -15.74 -1.26
C GLY A 46 -8.71 -14.43 -2.04
N PRO A 47 -9.88 -13.98 -2.49
CA PRO A 47 -10.01 -12.79 -3.31
C PRO A 47 -9.61 -11.52 -2.57
N VAL A 48 -8.94 -10.61 -3.30
CA VAL A 48 -8.53 -9.29 -2.79
C VAL A 48 -8.96 -8.22 -3.78
N PHE A 49 -9.69 -7.23 -3.28
CA PHE A 49 -9.91 -5.96 -3.94
C PHE A 49 -8.87 -4.97 -3.46
N SER A 50 -8.16 -4.32 -4.37
CA SER A 50 -7.06 -3.41 -4.06
C SER A 50 -7.39 -2.00 -4.53
N SER A 51 -7.30 -1.01 -3.67
CA SER A 51 -7.50 0.38 -4.05
C SER A 51 -6.46 1.31 -3.42
N ASP A 52 -6.32 2.49 -4.01
CA ASP A 52 -5.45 3.56 -3.50
C ASP A 52 -5.98 4.90 -4.04
N ALA A 53 -5.79 5.98 -3.29
CA ALA A 53 -6.14 7.32 -3.76
C ALA A 53 -5.15 7.87 -4.80
N CYS A 54 -3.99 7.23 -4.97
CA CYS A 54 -2.94 7.64 -5.90
C CYS A 54 -3.29 7.20 -7.34
N LEU A 55 -3.90 8.11 -8.10
CA LEU A 55 -4.29 7.86 -9.50
C LEU A 55 -3.13 7.33 -10.37
N PRO A 56 -1.91 7.92 -10.36
CA PRO A 56 -0.80 7.37 -11.14
C PRO A 56 -0.51 5.90 -10.85
N LEU A 57 -0.59 5.50 -9.58
CA LEU A 57 -0.30 4.14 -9.16
C LEU A 57 -1.33 3.15 -9.70
N ILE A 58 -2.61 3.48 -9.57
CA ILE A 58 -3.70 2.64 -10.09
C ILE A 58 -3.70 2.60 -11.61
N SER A 59 -3.40 3.71 -12.29
CA SER A 59 -3.23 3.75 -13.74
C SER A 59 -2.13 2.80 -14.22
N LEU A 60 -1.00 2.73 -13.52
CA LEU A 60 0.06 1.77 -13.81
C LEU A 60 -0.44 0.32 -13.68
N TYR A 61 -1.12 -0.02 -12.58
CA TYR A 61 -1.58 -1.38 -12.34
C TYR A 61 -2.61 -1.82 -13.35
N THR A 62 -3.57 -0.96 -13.66
CA THR A 62 -4.61 -1.21 -14.67
C THR A 62 -3.99 -1.37 -16.07
N ALA A 63 -3.06 -0.50 -16.45
CA ALA A 63 -2.39 -0.59 -17.74
C ALA A 63 -1.62 -1.91 -17.91
N VAL A 64 -0.89 -2.36 -16.86
CA VAL A 64 -0.17 -3.65 -16.90
C VAL A 64 -1.15 -4.82 -17.03
N GLN A 65 -2.30 -4.78 -16.37
CA GLN A 65 -3.35 -5.81 -16.56
C GLN A 65 -3.93 -5.81 -17.99
N GLN A 66 -3.97 -4.64 -18.64
CA GLN A 66 -4.42 -4.46 -20.01
C GLN A 66 -3.34 -4.75 -21.06
N GLY A 67 -2.16 -5.22 -20.62
CA GLY A 67 -1.07 -5.64 -21.51
C GLY A 67 0.04 -4.60 -21.73
N TRP A 68 0.03 -3.46 -21.03
CA TRP A 68 1.16 -2.56 -21.06
C TRP A 68 2.40 -3.23 -20.44
N GLU A 69 3.49 -3.26 -21.17
CA GLU A 69 4.74 -3.89 -20.75
C GLU A 69 5.66 -2.85 -20.08
N PRO A 70 5.86 -2.95 -18.75
CA PRO A 70 6.80 -2.08 -18.05
C PRO A 70 8.22 -2.29 -18.57
N PRO A 71 8.96 -1.23 -18.93
CA PRO A 71 10.32 -1.37 -19.47
C PRO A 71 11.28 -1.94 -18.42
N THR A 72 12.34 -2.60 -18.90
CA THR A 72 13.44 -3.11 -18.06
C THR A 72 14.62 -2.14 -18.00
N GLU A 73 14.58 -1.09 -18.81
CA GLU A 73 15.58 -0.03 -18.84
C GLU A 73 14.89 1.34 -18.90
N VAL A 74 15.40 2.27 -18.13
CA VAL A 74 14.96 3.67 -18.12
C VAL A 74 16.20 4.55 -17.99
N THR A 75 16.36 5.50 -18.88
CA THR A 75 17.48 6.46 -18.80
C THR A 75 17.17 7.60 -17.82
N PRO A 76 18.19 8.32 -17.30
CA PRO A 76 17.97 9.50 -16.48
C PRO A 76 17.12 10.58 -17.18
N ASP A 77 17.24 10.71 -18.51
CA ASP A 77 16.45 11.67 -19.29
C ASP A 77 14.99 11.25 -19.41
N GLN A 78 14.71 9.98 -19.67
CA GLN A 78 13.36 9.43 -19.66
C GLN A 78 12.72 9.59 -18.28
N TYR A 79 13.46 9.33 -17.19
CA TYR A 79 12.99 9.53 -15.83
C TYR A 79 12.62 11.00 -15.56
N ARG A 80 13.44 11.95 -16.05
CA ARG A 80 13.13 13.39 -15.91
C ARG A 80 11.90 13.79 -16.72
N ALA A 81 11.82 13.34 -17.96
CA ALA A 81 10.69 13.61 -18.85
C ALA A 81 9.37 13.02 -18.31
N ALA A 82 9.42 11.85 -17.69
CA ALA A 82 8.25 11.20 -17.12
C ALA A 82 7.50 12.04 -16.07
N LYS A 83 8.16 13.00 -15.40
CA LYS A 83 7.51 13.92 -14.45
C LYS A 83 6.43 14.79 -15.10
N LEU A 84 6.58 15.09 -16.38
CA LEU A 84 5.68 15.97 -17.14
C LEU A 84 4.50 15.22 -17.78
N LEU A 85 4.49 13.88 -17.73
CA LEU A 85 3.41 13.07 -18.26
C LEU A 85 2.13 13.23 -17.42
N PRO A 86 0.95 12.98 -18.01
CA PRO A 86 -0.30 12.92 -17.27
C PRO A 86 -0.28 11.87 -16.15
N ASP A 87 -1.07 12.07 -15.12
CA ASP A 87 -1.19 11.12 -13.99
C ASP A 87 -1.80 9.77 -14.41
N THR A 88 -2.44 9.73 -15.55
CA THR A 88 -2.99 8.52 -16.17
C THR A 88 -1.98 7.74 -17.01
N ASP A 89 -0.79 8.31 -17.27
CA ASP A 89 0.25 7.63 -18.02
C ASP A 89 0.98 6.61 -17.12
N PRO A 90 0.97 5.30 -17.45
CA PRO A 90 1.59 4.27 -16.63
C PRO A 90 3.10 4.44 -16.49
N PHE A 91 3.77 5.01 -17.48
CA PHE A 91 5.21 5.25 -17.45
C PHE A 91 5.59 6.29 -16.40
N LYS A 92 4.71 7.30 -16.15
CA LYS A 92 4.92 8.26 -15.08
C LYS A 92 5.03 7.60 -13.72
N ALA A 93 4.07 6.73 -13.36
CA ALA A 93 4.08 6.03 -12.09
C ALA A 93 5.22 5.00 -12.00
N PHE A 94 5.51 4.31 -13.11
CA PHE A 94 6.62 3.38 -13.19
C PHE A 94 7.95 4.07 -12.88
N CYS A 95 8.22 5.24 -13.48
CA CYS A 95 9.39 6.05 -13.17
C CYS A 95 9.34 6.62 -11.77
N GLY A 96 8.20 7.24 -11.39
CA GLY A 96 8.02 7.97 -10.15
C GLY A 96 8.23 7.15 -8.90
N PHE A 97 7.80 5.89 -8.91
CA PHE A 97 7.99 4.95 -7.80
C PHE A 97 9.08 3.92 -8.10
N GLY A 98 8.95 3.21 -9.22
CA GLY A 98 9.76 2.03 -9.51
C GLY A 98 11.22 2.32 -9.82
N CYS A 99 11.50 3.46 -10.43
CA CYS A 99 12.86 3.90 -10.79
C CYS A 99 13.41 4.97 -9.84
N SER A 100 12.74 5.22 -8.71
CA SER A 100 13.14 6.21 -7.72
C SER A 100 13.79 5.56 -6.50
N PHE A 101 14.76 6.26 -5.92
CA PHE A 101 15.45 5.80 -4.71
C PHE A 101 14.46 5.60 -3.56
N GLY A 102 14.48 4.39 -2.97
CA GLY A 102 13.60 4.01 -1.86
C GLY A 102 12.11 3.96 -2.19
N GLY A 103 11.72 4.02 -3.47
CA GLY A 103 10.31 4.04 -3.88
C GLY A 103 9.58 5.35 -3.51
N LYS A 104 10.34 6.42 -3.24
CA LYS A 104 9.80 7.75 -2.98
C LYS A 104 9.43 8.43 -4.31
N TRP A 105 8.22 8.96 -4.42
CA TRP A 105 7.70 9.61 -5.62
C TRP A 105 8.67 10.65 -6.19
N PHE A 106 9.27 10.36 -7.35
CA PHE A 106 10.32 11.13 -7.98
C PHE A 106 11.41 11.65 -7.03
N GLY A 107 11.75 10.85 -6.01
CA GLY A 107 12.74 11.17 -4.98
C GLY A 107 14.21 11.10 -5.42
N GLY A 108 14.44 11.00 -6.72
CA GLY A 108 15.75 10.90 -7.37
C GLY A 108 15.89 9.59 -8.13
N TYR A 109 16.49 9.67 -9.33
CA TYR A 109 16.73 8.49 -10.18
C TYR A 109 17.63 7.48 -9.47
N ALA A 110 17.14 6.27 -9.30
CA ALA A 110 17.87 5.19 -8.65
C ALA A 110 18.84 4.53 -9.64
N LYS A 111 20.14 4.78 -9.45
CA LYS A 111 21.22 4.20 -10.25
C LYS A 111 21.65 2.84 -9.73
N GLY A 112 22.17 1.99 -10.63
CA GLY A 112 22.79 0.71 -10.27
C GLY A 112 21.78 -0.41 -10.03
N PHE A 113 22.12 -1.27 -9.07
CA PHE A 113 21.41 -2.53 -8.84
C PHE A 113 20.75 -2.55 -7.46
N ASN A 114 19.67 -3.29 -7.38
CA ASN A 114 19.04 -3.68 -6.11
C ASN A 114 19.03 -5.23 -6.06
N GLY A 115 20.06 -5.80 -5.44
CA GLY A 115 20.40 -7.21 -5.59
C GLY A 115 20.92 -7.52 -7.00
N PRO A 116 20.48 -8.60 -7.65
CA PRO A 116 20.96 -8.99 -8.99
C PRO A 116 20.32 -8.20 -10.15
N LEU A 117 19.35 -7.33 -9.89
CA LEU A 117 18.58 -6.60 -10.91
C LEU A 117 18.78 -5.09 -10.77
N THR A 118 18.68 -4.38 -11.89
CA THR A 118 18.55 -2.93 -11.89
C THR A 118 17.19 -2.51 -11.31
N TYR A 119 17.05 -1.25 -10.90
CA TYR A 119 15.77 -0.74 -10.37
C TYR A 119 14.61 -0.90 -11.36
N PRO A 120 14.74 -0.54 -12.67
CA PRO A 120 13.67 -0.79 -13.64
C PRO A 120 13.34 -2.28 -13.81
N GLN A 121 14.33 -3.17 -13.87
CA GLN A 121 14.10 -4.61 -13.97
C GLN A 121 13.34 -5.16 -12.78
N LEU A 122 13.73 -4.76 -11.57
CA LEU A 122 13.05 -5.16 -10.33
C LEU A 122 11.62 -4.62 -10.28
N ALA A 123 11.42 -3.34 -10.65
CA ALA A 123 10.10 -2.71 -10.70
C ALA A 123 9.18 -3.41 -11.71
N SER A 124 9.67 -3.64 -12.96
CA SER A 124 8.94 -4.35 -14.01
C SER A 124 8.48 -5.73 -13.53
N ARG A 125 9.41 -6.55 -13.02
CA ARG A 125 9.09 -7.89 -12.48
C ARG A 125 8.05 -7.82 -11.36
N ASN A 126 8.22 -6.91 -10.41
CA ASN A 126 7.36 -6.84 -9.23
C ASN A 126 5.95 -6.34 -9.57
N VAL A 127 5.80 -5.38 -10.48
CA VAL A 127 4.49 -4.90 -10.93
C VAL A 127 3.77 -6.01 -11.70
N LYS A 128 4.42 -6.62 -12.70
CA LYS A 128 3.84 -7.73 -13.50
C LYS A 128 3.35 -8.88 -12.62
N ASN A 129 4.10 -9.22 -11.58
CA ASN A 129 3.67 -10.27 -10.64
C ASN A 129 2.60 -9.78 -9.66
N GLY A 130 2.72 -8.54 -9.21
CA GLY A 130 1.83 -7.95 -8.22
C GLY A 130 0.39 -7.77 -8.70
N VAL A 131 0.18 -7.51 -9.98
CA VAL A 131 -1.17 -7.24 -10.53
C VAL A 131 -1.98 -8.50 -10.85
N LYS A 132 -1.34 -9.67 -10.92
CA LYS A 132 -2.01 -10.92 -11.34
C LYS A 132 -3.18 -11.27 -10.43
N GLY A 133 -4.35 -11.53 -11.03
CA GLY A 133 -5.55 -12.01 -10.34
C GLY A 133 -6.16 -11.04 -9.32
N LYS A 134 -5.87 -9.74 -9.44
CA LYS A 134 -6.40 -8.69 -8.56
C LYS A 134 -7.32 -7.74 -9.32
N THR A 135 -8.18 -7.07 -8.58
CA THR A 135 -9.02 -5.96 -9.08
C THR A 135 -8.53 -4.66 -8.47
N PHE A 136 -8.46 -3.61 -9.29
CA PHE A 136 -7.96 -2.30 -8.86
C PHE A 136 -9.01 -1.20 -9.06
N ALA A 137 -9.03 -0.22 -8.13
CA ALA A 137 -9.78 1.02 -8.29
C ALA A 137 -9.02 2.19 -7.66
N CYS A 138 -9.15 3.38 -8.28
CA CYS A 138 -8.67 4.62 -7.68
C CYS A 138 -9.75 5.13 -6.73
N VAL A 139 -9.53 4.97 -5.42
CA VAL A 139 -10.52 5.25 -4.38
C VAL A 139 -9.87 5.99 -3.23
N ASP A 140 -10.47 7.10 -2.83
CA ASP A 140 -10.16 7.79 -1.59
C ASP A 140 -11.01 7.19 -0.46
N PHE A 141 -10.39 6.36 0.39
CA PHE A 141 -11.08 5.67 1.49
C PHE A 141 -11.90 6.61 2.39
N LEU A 142 -11.41 7.83 2.62
CA LEU A 142 -12.10 8.79 3.49
C LEU A 142 -13.44 9.28 2.92
N LYS A 143 -13.65 9.12 1.60
CA LYS A 143 -14.90 9.49 0.90
C LYS A 143 -15.86 8.32 0.70
N GLU A 144 -15.42 7.10 0.99
CA GLU A 144 -16.26 5.91 0.83
C GLU A 144 -17.28 5.77 1.96
N ASN A 145 -18.44 5.24 1.59
CA ASN A 145 -19.48 4.90 2.55
C ASN A 145 -19.42 3.42 2.92
N PRO A 146 -19.63 3.09 4.19
CA PRO A 146 -19.65 1.71 4.64
C PRO A 146 -20.73 0.87 3.95
N CYS A 147 -20.36 -0.37 3.59
CA CYS A 147 -21.29 -1.39 3.12
C CYS A 147 -20.82 -2.79 3.52
N ALA A 148 -21.75 -3.72 3.72
CA ALA A 148 -21.46 -5.08 4.16
C ALA A 148 -20.73 -5.94 3.09
N ASP A 149 -20.85 -5.57 1.82
CA ASP A 149 -20.39 -6.39 0.68
C ASP A 149 -18.88 -6.28 0.42
N ARG A 150 -18.18 -5.41 1.14
CA ARG A 150 -16.73 -5.20 0.94
C ARG A 150 -15.84 -6.26 1.64
N GLY A 151 -16.43 -7.19 2.40
CA GLY A 151 -15.69 -8.18 3.15
C GLY A 151 -14.85 -7.58 4.29
N ILE A 152 -13.74 -8.22 4.66
CA ILE A 152 -12.79 -7.68 5.65
C ILE A 152 -12.06 -6.49 5.06
N LEU A 153 -11.89 -5.42 5.85
CA LEU A 153 -11.04 -4.28 5.49
C LEU A 153 -9.62 -4.45 6.04
N TYR A 154 -8.63 -4.21 5.18
CA TYR A 154 -7.26 -3.96 5.60
C TYR A 154 -6.83 -2.53 5.20
N LEU A 155 -6.33 -1.78 6.15
CA LEU A 155 -5.99 -0.37 6.01
C LEU A 155 -4.54 -0.12 6.47
N ASP A 156 -3.75 0.50 5.58
CA ASP A 156 -2.37 0.92 5.83
C ASP A 156 -2.21 2.42 5.48
N PRO A 157 -2.85 3.31 6.27
CA PRO A 157 -2.84 4.75 5.99
C PRO A 157 -1.44 5.34 6.15
N PRO A 158 -1.19 6.57 5.67
CA PRO A 158 -0.03 7.35 6.08
C PRO A 158 0.02 7.46 7.60
N TYR A 159 1.13 7.03 8.23
CA TYR A 159 1.21 6.99 9.69
C TYR A 159 1.29 8.38 10.29
N ARG A 160 0.69 8.55 11.46
CA ARG A 160 0.68 9.82 12.19
C ARG A 160 2.13 10.28 12.48
N GLY A 161 2.46 11.52 12.11
CA GLY A 161 3.80 12.08 12.29
C GLY A 161 4.82 11.70 11.20
N THR A 162 4.44 10.94 10.18
CA THR A 162 5.32 10.64 9.05
C THR A 162 5.17 11.65 7.91
N THR A 163 6.17 11.67 7.00
CA THR A 163 6.13 12.55 5.82
C THR A 163 4.94 12.19 4.93
N ALA A 164 4.12 13.17 4.57
CA ALA A 164 3.00 12.99 3.64
C ALA A 164 3.48 12.36 2.32
N TYR A 165 2.66 11.45 1.77
CA TYR A 165 2.90 10.90 0.44
C TYR A 165 2.73 11.99 -0.61
N ALA A 166 3.65 12.07 -1.56
CA ALA A 166 3.62 13.08 -2.61
C ALA A 166 2.33 12.93 -3.44
N GLY A 167 1.59 14.03 -3.59
CA GLY A 167 0.39 14.09 -4.42
C GLY A 167 -0.95 13.83 -3.71
N THR A 168 -0.95 13.44 -2.42
CA THR A 168 -2.20 13.10 -1.69
C THR A 168 -2.64 14.15 -0.66
N GLY A 169 -1.92 15.28 -0.53
CA GLY A 169 -2.25 16.28 0.50
C GLY A 169 -1.98 15.79 1.94
N ARG A 170 -2.50 16.51 2.92
CA ARG A 170 -2.41 16.10 4.33
C ARG A 170 -3.51 15.08 4.62
N PHE A 171 -3.13 13.89 5.12
CA PHE A 171 -4.08 12.86 5.53
C PHE A 171 -4.79 13.28 6.82
N ASP A 172 -6.12 13.18 6.83
CA ASP A 172 -6.95 13.50 7.99
C ASP A 172 -7.09 12.27 8.89
N HIS A 173 -6.23 12.20 9.90
CA HIS A 173 -6.21 11.07 10.84
C HIS A 173 -7.44 11.04 11.76
N ASP A 174 -8.05 12.19 12.05
CA ASP A 174 -9.20 12.23 12.95
C ASP A 174 -10.46 11.78 12.21
N LEU A 175 -10.65 12.22 10.96
CA LEU A 175 -11.68 11.69 10.08
C LEU A 175 -11.46 10.19 9.81
N PHE A 176 -10.19 9.74 9.66
CA PHE A 176 -9.89 8.33 9.48
C PHE A 176 -10.37 7.48 10.65
N VAL A 177 -10.15 7.92 11.89
CA VAL A 177 -10.65 7.21 13.08
C VAL A 177 -12.18 7.11 13.09
N VAL A 178 -12.89 8.18 12.72
CA VAL A 178 -14.35 8.14 12.56
C VAL A 178 -14.76 7.13 11.50
N LYS A 179 -14.13 7.18 10.33
CA LYS A 179 -14.43 6.27 9.21
C LYS A 179 -14.23 4.80 9.54
N ILE A 180 -13.14 4.43 10.20
CA ILE A 180 -12.92 3.03 10.57
C ILE A 180 -13.96 2.53 11.58
N GLN A 181 -14.44 3.41 12.46
CA GLN A 181 -15.54 3.08 13.39
C GLN A 181 -16.87 2.90 12.66
N GLU A 182 -17.18 3.75 11.66
CA GLU A 182 -18.34 3.57 10.79
C GLU A 182 -18.28 2.22 10.05
N TRP A 183 -17.15 1.89 9.43
CA TRP A 183 -16.97 0.61 8.74
C TRP A 183 -17.06 -0.59 9.67
N ALA A 184 -16.59 -0.47 10.91
CA ALA A 184 -16.65 -1.55 11.90
C ALA A 184 -18.08 -1.93 12.32
N GLN A 185 -19.09 -1.14 11.98
CA GLN A 185 -20.49 -1.56 12.15
C GLN A 185 -20.84 -2.73 11.18
N PHE A 186 -20.19 -2.81 10.06
CA PHE A 186 -20.54 -3.71 8.95
C PHE A 186 -19.57 -4.88 8.79
N THR A 187 -18.30 -4.70 9.13
CA THR A 187 -17.27 -5.72 8.92
C THR A 187 -16.11 -5.57 9.90
N ASP A 188 -15.26 -6.58 9.99
CA ASP A 188 -13.99 -6.48 10.70
C ASP A 188 -13.02 -5.56 9.95
N VAL A 189 -12.40 -4.65 10.69
CA VAL A 189 -11.42 -3.69 10.17
C VAL A 189 -10.06 -3.95 10.79
N PHE A 190 -9.05 -4.14 9.95
CA PHE A 190 -7.65 -4.29 10.35
C PHE A 190 -6.86 -3.06 9.93
N VAL A 191 -6.11 -2.48 10.85
CA VAL A 191 -5.34 -1.25 10.63
C VAL A 191 -3.88 -1.46 11.02
N SER A 192 -2.96 -1.20 10.10
CA SER A 192 -1.53 -1.05 10.41
C SER A 192 -1.26 0.38 10.86
N GLU A 193 -0.71 0.57 12.08
CA GLU A 193 -0.32 1.88 12.61
C GLU A 193 0.64 1.68 13.81
N TYR A 194 1.36 2.72 14.18
CA TYR A 194 2.19 2.72 15.40
C TYR A 194 1.34 2.86 16.65
N ASP A 195 0.34 3.75 16.60
CA ASP A 195 -0.57 4.00 17.71
C ASP A 195 -1.95 4.40 17.17
N LEU A 196 -2.96 3.60 17.51
CA LEU A 196 -4.34 3.82 17.10
C LEU A 196 -5.22 3.87 18.36
N PRO A 197 -6.08 4.90 18.53
CA PRO A 197 -6.86 5.09 19.76
C PRO A 197 -8.02 4.10 19.90
N VAL A 198 -8.27 3.25 18.90
CA VAL A 198 -9.38 2.30 18.85
C VAL A 198 -8.90 0.92 18.40
N GLY A 199 -9.65 -0.12 18.76
CA GLY A 199 -9.35 -1.48 18.37
C GLY A 199 -8.42 -2.21 19.34
N GLN A 200 -8.19 -3.48 19.04
CA GLN A 200 -7.34 -4.39 19.81
C GLN A 200 -6.07 -4.71 19.00
N VAL A 201 -4.91 -4.65 19.63
CA VAL A 201 -3.66 -5.09 19.01
C VAL A 201 -3.71 -6.61 18.86
N VAL A 202 -3.62 -7.10 17.62
CA VAL A 202 -3.61 -8.53 17.29
C VAL A 202 -2.24 -9.01 16.81
N TRP A 203 -1.34 -8.08 16.48
CA TRP A 203 0.05 -8.36 16.17
C TRP A 203 0.90 -7.11 16.39
N GLU A 204 2.14 -7.32 16.85
CA GLU A 204 3.11 -6.23 16.95
C GLU A 204 4.54 -6.70 16.69
N ARG A 205 5.38 -5.78 16.26
CA ARG A 205 6.80 -5.99 16.03
C ARG A 205 7.60 -4.71 16.23
N ALA A 206 8.64 -4.76 17.06
CA ALA A 206 9.60 -3.67 17.15
C ALA A 206 10.37 -3.51 15.82
N SER A 207 10.30 -2.32 15.22
CA SER A 207 11.14 -1.96 14.09
C SER A 207 12.39 -1.24 14.57
N ARG A 208 13.58 -1.76 14.24
CA ARG A 208 14.82 -1.00 14.42
C ARG A 208 14.85 0.07 13.32
N GLY A 209 14.81 1.34 13.71
CA GLY A 209 15.00 2.45 12.78
C GLY A 209 16.33 2.30 12.06
N THR A 210 16.29 2.00 10.78
CA THR A 210 17.46 1.97 9.89
C THR A 210 17.47 3.27 9.12
N LEU A 211 18.05 4.33 9.68
CA LEU A 211 18.73 5.40 8.93
C LEU A 211 19.07 6.57 9.86
N GLY A 212 20.37 6.79 10.08
CA GLY A 212 20.90 8.02 10.63
C GLY A 212 21.40 7.90 12.08
N LYS A 213 22.56 8.49 12.33
CA LYS A 213 23.32 8.58 13.60
C LYS A 213 22.68 9.43 14.70
N THR A 214 21.38 9.48 14.79
CA THR A 214 20.66 10.06 15.91
C THR A 214 19.78 9.00 16.52
N HIS A 215 19.78 8.86 17.83
CA HIS A 215 19.03 7.86 18.62
C HIS A 215 17.60 7.66 18.06
N GLY A 216 17.45 6.67 17.17
CA GLY A 216 16.16 6.40 16.54
C GLY A 216 15.21 5.83 17.59
N VAL A 217 14.11 6.51 17.82
CA VAL A 217 12.98 5.97 18.58
C VAL A 217 12.60 4.65 17.91
N ALA A 218 12.67 3.56 18.66
CA ALA A 218 12.20 2.27 18.17
C ALA A 218 10.69 2.35 18.05
N HIS A 219 10.20 2.42 16.78
CA HIS A 219 8.77 2.34 16.53
C HIS A 219 8.31 0.89 16.62
N VAL A 220 7.18 0.66 17.26
CA VAL A 220 6.51 -0.64 17.26
C VAL A 220 5.43 -0.61 16.18
N GLU A 221 5.64 -1.42 15.15
CA GLU A 221 4.63 -1.65 14.12
C GLU A 221 3.55 -2.55 14.71
N ARG A 222 2.28 -2.13 14.60
CA ARG A 222 1.14 -2.89 15.14
C ARG A 222 0.09 -3.14 14.07
N LEU A 223 -0.61 -4.26 14.22
CA LEU A 223 -1.86 -4.52 13.53
C LEU A 223 -2.98 -4.48 14.56
N TYR A 224 -3.90 -3.57 14.37
CA TYR A 224 -5.11 -3.43 15.17
C TYR A 224 -6.28 -4.13 14.49
N ARG A 225 -7.16 -4.74 15.27
CA ARG A 225 -8.46 -5.22 14.82
C ARG A 225 -9.57 -4.46 15.54
N ILE A 226 -10.48 -3.89 14.77
CA ILE A 226 -11.75 -3.35 15.24
C ILE A 226 -12.81 -4.37 14.82
N VAL A 227 -13.43 -5.02 15.83
CA VAL A 227 -14.37 -6.11 15.62
C VAL A 227 -15.70 -5.57 15.13
N LYS A 228 -16.31 -6.25 14.15
CA LYS A 228 -17.66 -5.94 13.66
C LYS A 228 -18.65 -5.77 14.81
N GLY A 229 -19.38 -4.64 14.81
CA GLY A 229 -20.40 -4.33 15.82
C GLY A 229 -19.88 -3.96 17.21
N SER A 230 -18.55 -3.82 17.40
CA SER A 230 -17.95 -3.49 18.69
C SER A 230 -18.01 -2.00 19.05
N VAL A 231 -18.26 -1.16 18.08
CA VAL A 231 -18.35 0.30 18.26
C VAL A 231 -19.81 0.69 18.36
N LYS A 232 -20.18 1.36 19.45
CA LYS A 232 -21.53 1.88 19.68
C LYS A 232 -21.63 3.32 19.25
#